data_d1f58228585446e202ca6924a3e5f736
#
_entry.id   d1f58228585446e202ca6924a3e5f736
#
_cell.length_a   1.000
_cell.length_b   1.000
_cell.length_c   1.000
_cell.angle_alpha   90.00
_cell.angle_beta   90.00
_cell.angle_gamma   90.00
#
_symmetry.space_group_name_H-M   'P 1'
#
loop_
_entity.id
_entity.type
_entity.pdbx_description
1 polymer ?
#
loop_
_entity_poly.entity_id
_entity_poly.type
_entity_poly.pdbx_seq_one_letter_code
_entity_poly.pdbx_strand_id
1 'polypeptide(L)'
;MPIDSKFVAQTGVGASKPIDIKDTNQIRVSYAVVVTGAVTYSVQHSIGDDVFFDNTDNTAQTTTRDGNYVFPVQRVRVNVTAGAGTATLHIRQLVV
;
A
#
# COMPACT_ATOMS: atom_id res chain seq x y z
N MET A 1 18.66 -14.35 1.90
CA MET A 1 18.54 -12.89 1.85
C MET A 1 17.38 -12.44 2.71
N PRO A 2 17.55 -11.39 3.50
CA PRO A 2 16.47 -10.93 4.37
C PRO A 2 15.30 -10.37 3.59
N ILE A 3 14.10 -10.60 4.11
CA ILE A 3 12.86 -10.06 3.62
C ILE A 3 12.32 -9.10 4.67
N ASP A 4 11.99 -7.90 4.27
CA ASP A 4 11.29 -6.95 5.12
C ASP A 4 9.79 -7.03 4.82
N SER A 5 9.00 -7.28 5.85
CA SER A 5 7.54 -7.38 5.74
C SER A 5 6.90 -6.45 6.75
N LYS A 6 5.99 -5.61 6.28
CA LYS A 6 5.27 -4.64 7.10
C LYS A 6 3.80 -4.63 6.72
N PHE A 7 2.94 -4.19 7.62
CA PHE A 7 1.53 -4.02 7.31
C PHE A 7 0.93 -2.85 8.07
N VAL A 8 -0.18 -2.35 7.56
CA VAL A 8 -0.99 -1.32 8.20
C VAL A 8 -2.45 -1.53 7.81
N ALA A 9 -3.35 -1.30 8.73
CA ALA A 9 -4.78 -1.43 8.49
C ALA A 9 -5.49 -0.08 8.60
N GLN A 10 -6.49 0.12 7.74
CA GLN A 10 -7.36 1.28 7.79
C GLN A 10 -8.82 0.80 7.87
N THR A 11 -9.50 1.15 8.94
CA THR A 11 -10.91 0.87 9.16
C THR A 11 -11.70 2.15 8.95
N GLY A 12 -12.71 2.09 8.08
CA GLY A 12 -13.51 3.26 7.72
C GLY A 12 -12.77 4.22 6.79
N VAL A 13 -13.44 5.29 6.40
CA VAL A 13 -12.92 6.26 5.44
C VAL A 13 -11.70 7.00 6.01
N GLY A 14 -10.66 7.10 5.21
CA GLY A 14 -9.43 7.80 5.56
C GLY A 14 -8.21 7.09 5.02
N ALA A 15 -7.06 7.75 5.12
CA ALA A 15 -5.78 7.18 4.73
C ALA A 15 -5.12 6.49 5.92
N SER A 16 -4.52 5.33 5.68
CA SER A 16 -3.70 4.66 6.68
C SER A 16 -2.42 5.45 6.95
N LYS A 17 -1.72 5.09 8.04
CA LYS A 17 -0.34 5.53 8.19
C LYS A 17 0.48 5.02 7.02
N PRO A 18 1.38 5.84 6.45
CA PRO A 18 2.27 5.36 5.40
C PRO A 18 3.27 4.34 5.93
N ILE A 19 3.60 3.37 5.08
CA ILE A 19 4.68 2.43 5.32
C ILE A 19 5.92 2.95 4.62
N ASP A 20 7.01 3.13 5.36
CA ASP A 20 8.29 3.52 4.78
C ASP A 20 8.89 2.35 4.01
N ILE A 21 9.31 2.62 2.79
CA ILE A 21 10.00 1.65 1.96
C ILE A 21 11.50 1.81 2.19
N LYS A 22 12.17 0.70 2.44
CA LYS A 22 13.61 0.72 2.71
C LYS A 22 14.39 1.08 1.46
N ASP A 23 15.39 1.93 1.66
CA ASP A 23 16.39 2.26 0.66
C ASP A 23 17.33 1.08 0.48
N THR A 24 17.23 0.40 -0.64
CA THR A 24 18.07 -0.76 -0.97
C THR A 24 18.44 -0.72 -2.44
N ASN A 25 19.27 -1.68 -2.87
CA ASN A 25 19.54 -1.89 -4.28
C ASN A 25 18.36 -2.52 -5.02
N GLN A 26 17.35 -2.99 -4.30
CA GLN A 26 16.14 -3.54 -4.88
C GLN A 26 15.06 -2.48 -4.93
N ILE A 27 14.61 -2.17 -6.15
CA ILE A 27 13.56 -1.18 -6.36
C ILE A 27 12.15 -1.80 -6.35
N ARG A 28 12.07 -3.13 -6.40
CA ARG A 28 10.79 -3.83 -6.47
C ARG A 28 10.19 -4.03 -5.10
N VAL A 29 8.95 -3.67 -4.98
CA VAL A 29 8.17 -3.82 -3.76
C VAL A 29 6.88 -4.51 -4.12
N SER A 30 6.58 -5.62 -3.46
CA SER A 30 5.29 -6.29 -3.59
C SER A 30 4.34 -5.80 -2.53
N TYR A 31 3.09 -5.61 -2.90
CA TYR A 31 2.06 -5.26 -1.93
C TYR A 31 0.80 -6.09 -2.15
N ALA A 32 0.02 -6.20 -1.08
CA ALA A 32 -1.31 -6.80 -1.15
C ALA A 32 -2.25 -6.02 -0.24
N VAL A 33 -3.50 -5.91 -0.63
CA VAL A 33 -4.54 -5.36 0.23
C VAL A 33 -5.57 -6.44 0.49
N VAL A 34 -5.74 -6.78 1.76
CA VAL A 34 -6.75 -7.74 2.21
C VAL A 34 -7.93 -6.96 2.76
N VAL A 35 -9.11 -7.25 2.21
CA VAL A 35 -10.35 -6.54 2.54
C VAL A 35 -11.20 -7.39 3.48
N THR A 36 -11.70 -6.77 4.54
CA THR A 36 -12.68 -7.36 5.44
C THR A 36 -13.87 -6.41 5.53
N GLY A 37 -15.06 -6.89 5.17
CA GLY A 37 -16.27 -6.06 5.11
C GLY A 37 -16.36 -5.25 3.83
N ALA A 38 -17.25 -4.26 3.81
CA ALA A 38 -17.47 -3.41 2.63
C ALA A 38 -16.54 -2.20 2.67
N VAL A 39 -15.66 -2.10 1.70
CA VAL A 39 -14.71 -0.98 1.61
C VAL A 39 -14.34 -0.72 0.16
N THR A 40 -14.21 0.55 -0.20
CA THR A 40 -13.60 0.99 -1.46
C THR A 40 -12.28 1.66 -1.12
N TYR A 41 -11.20 1.24 -1.76
CA TYR A 41 -9.87 1.72 -1.45
C TYR A 41 -9.03 1.98 -2.70
N SER A 42 -7.99 2.77 -2.51
CA SER A 42 -6.91 2.93 -3.49
C SER A 42 -5.58 2.74 -2.77
N VAL A 43 -4.65 2.05 -3.42
CA VAL A 43 -3.26 2.03 -2.96
C VAL A 43 -2.59 3.29 -3.45
N GLN A 44 -1.88 3.97 -2.56
CA GLN A 44 -1.21 5.23 -2.88
C GLN A 44 0.27 5.15 -2.54
N HIS A 45 1.07 5.88 -3.30
CA HIS A 45 2.50 5.96 -3.10
C HIS A 45 2.99 7.41 -3.11
N SER A 46 4.10 7.64 -2.43
CA SER A 46 4.80 8.92 -2.47
C SER A 46 6.24 8.69 -2.92
N ILE A 47 6.71 9.57 -3.79
CA ILE A 47 8.12 9.60 -4.21
C ILE A 47 8.91 10.57 -3.33
N GLY A 48 8.24 11.51 -2.71
CA GLY A 48 8.85 12.47 -1.78
C GLY A 48 7.85 13.50 -1.30
N ASP A 49 8.19 14.22 -0.24
CA ASP A 49 7.41 15.33 0.34
C ASP A 49 5.99 14.95 0.77
N ASP A 50 5.74 13.67 1.01
CA ASP A 50 4.42 13.15 1.42
C ASP A 50 3.28 13.58 0.49
N VAL A 51 3.58 13.74 -0.78
CA VAL A 51 2.58 13.91 -1.84
C VAL A 51 2.25 12.52 -2.37
N PHE A 52 0.98 12.11 -2.25
CA PHE A 52 0.55 10.76 -2.58
C PHE A 52 -0.23 10.72 -3.89
N PHE A 53 0.04 9.68 -4.67
CA PHE A 53 -0.62 9.42 -5.94
C PHE A 53 -1.26 8.04 -5.92
N ASP A 54 -2.39 7.88 -6.60
CA ASP A 54 -3.04 6.59 -6.73
C ASP A 54 -2.21 5.65 -7.62
N ASN A 55 -2.11 4.40 -7.18
CA ASN A 55 -1.57 3.34 -8.03
C ASN A 55 -2.61 3.01 -9.11
N THR A 56 -2.20 3.05 -10.38
CA THR A 56 -3.14 2.90 -11.49
C THR A 56 -3.80 1.53 -11.55
N ASP A 57 -3.14 0.49 -11.05
CA ASP A 57 -3.68 -0.87 -11.07
C ASP A 57 -4.68 -1.12 -9.92
N ASN A 58 -4.57 -0.36 -8.85
CA ASN A 58 -5.39 -0.56 -7.64
C ASN A 58 -5.96 0.76 -7.15
N THR A 59 -6.78 1.39 -7.99
CA THR A 59 -7.57 2.58 -7.69
C THR A 59 -9.02 2.21 -7.59
N ALA A 60 -9.71 2.66 -6.54
CA ALA A 60 -11.14 2.44 -6.32
C ALA A 60 -11.53 0.96 -6.37
N GLN A 61 -10.75 0.11 -5.71
CA GLN A 61 -11.00 -1.33 -5.66
C GLN A 61 -11.84 -1.70 -4.44
N THR A 62 -12.58 -2.79 -4.56
CA THR A 62 -13.49 -3.26 -3.51
C THR A 62 -13.17 -4.67 -3.04
N THR A 63 -12.17 -5.32 -3.63
CA THR A 63 -11.82 -6.72 -3.34
C THR A 63 -10.36 -6.80 -2.92
N THR A 64 -10.00 -7.93 -2.30
CA THR A 64 -8.61 -8.26 -2.01
C THR A 64 -7.81 -8.35 -3.31
N ARG A 65 -6.72 -7.60 -3.39
CA ARG A 65 -5.89 -7.51 -4.59
C ARG A 65 -4.43 -7.37 -4.21
N ASP A 66 -3.56 -7.67 -5.15
CA ASP A 66 -2.13 -7.45 -5.00
C ASP A 66 -1.56 -6.66 -6.19
N GLY A 67 -0.32 -6.27 -6.05
CA GLY A 67 0.41 -5.57 -7.08
C GLY A 67 1.87 -5.38 -6.69
N ASN A 68 2.54 -4.55 -7.46
CA ASN A 68 3.94 -4.27 -7.18
C ASN A 68 4.32 -2.89 -7.71
N TYR A 69 5.45 -2.39 -7.21
CA TYR A 69 6.13 -1.23 -7.74
C TYR A 69 7.46 -1.67 -8.34
N VAL A 70 7.71 -1.28 -9.57
CA VAL A 70 8.95 -1.57 -10.29
C VAL A 70 9.82 -0.31 -10.47
N PHE A 71 9.40 0.78 -9.85
CA PHE A 71 10.15 2.03 -9.78
C PHE A 71 10.30 2.44 -8.30
N PRO A 72 11.30 3.27 -7.96
CA PRO A 72 11.50 3.65 -6.57
C PRO A 72 10.33 4.44 -6.03
N VAL A 73 9.85 4.04 -4.85
CA VAL A 73 8.86 4.79 -4.07
C VAL A 73 9.39 4.97 -2.66
N GLN A 74 9.03 6.07 -2.01
CA GLN A 74 9.46 6.36 -0.65
C GLN A 74 8.52 5.76 0.38
N ARG A 75 7.21 5.90 0.16
CA ARG A 75 6.17 5.43 1.08
C ARG A 75 4.98 4.90 0.32
N VAL A 76 4.28 3.95 0.93
CA VAL A 76 3.03 3.39 0.41
C VAL A 76 1.99 3.39 1.51
N ARG A 77 0.76 3.74 1.16
CA ARG A 77 -0.39 3.69 2.08
C ARG A 77 -1.63 3.18 1.37
N VAL A 78 -2.63 2.79 2.12
CA VAL A 78 -3.97 2.53 1.60
C VAL A 78 -4.90 3.68 1.99
N ASN A 79 -5.68 4.16 1.04
CA ASN A 79 -6.67 5.21 1.26
C ASN A 79 -8.06 4.63 1.03
N VAL A 80 -8.86 4.56 2.10
CA VAL A 80 -10.25 4.11 2.03
C VAL A 80 -11.13 5.30 1.71
N THR A 81 -11.87 5.21 0.61
CA THR A 81 -12.71 6.31 0.13
C THR A 81 -14.19 6.10 0.43
N ALA A 82 -14.61 4.86 0.72
CA ALA A 82 -15.99 4.55 1.07
C ALA A 82 -16.05 3.25 1.88
N GLY A 83 -17.11 3.12 2.69
CA GLY A 83 -17.39 1.92 3.44
C GLY A 83 -16.85 1.94 4.87
N ALA A 84 -17.35 1.03 5.69
CA ALA A 84 -16.98 0.91 7.10
C ALA A 84 -16.09 -0.31 7.38
N GLY A 85 -15.73 -1.07 6.36
CA GLY A 85 -14.85 -2.23 6.48
C GLY A 85 -13.40 -1.86 6.69
N THR A 86 -12.54 -2.87 6.64
CA THR A 86 -11.11 -2.72 6.88
C THR A 86 -10.32 -3.12 5.64
N ALA A 87 -9.37 -2.29 5.25
CA ALA A 87 -8.38 -2.61 4.24
C ALA A 87 -7.02 -2.71 4.92
N THR A 88 -6.37 -3.86 4.81
CA THR A 88 -5.04 -4.09 5.38
C THR A 88 -4.02 -4.16 4.26
N LEU A 89 -3.10 -3.20 4.25
CA LEU A 89 -2.01 -3.15 3.29
C LEU A 89 -0.81 -3.91 3.83
N HIS A 90 -0.35 -4.87 3.06
CA HIS A 90 0.89 -5.61 3.34
C HIS A 90 1.96 -5.21 2.33
N ILE A 91 3.15 -4.97 2.81
CA ILE A 91 4.32 -4.66 1.99
C ILE A 91 5.36 -5.74 2.22
N ARG A 92 5.96 -6.21 1.14
CA ARG A 92 7.07 -7.14 1.20
C ARG A 92 8.18 -6.69 0.27
N GLN A 93 9.38 -6.60 0.80
CA GLN A 93 10.53 -6.07 0.10
C GLN A 93 11.75 -6.94 0.37
N LEU A 94 12.49 -7.26 -0.68
CA LEU A 94 13.80 -7.91 -0.53
C LEU A 94 14.82 -6.84 -0.10
N VAL A 95 15.47 -7.09 1.01
CA VAL A 95 16.49 -6.18 1.58
C VAL A 95 17.86 -6.80 1.36
N VAL A 96 18.75 -6.08 0.71
CA VAL A 96 20.12 -6.51 0.43
C VAL A 96 21.13 -5.51 0.97
#